data_d310e7915ada11b9908b8b804916e09b
#
_entry.id   d310e7915ada11b9908b8b804916e09b
#
_cell.length_a   1.000
_cell.length_b   1.000
_cell.length_c   1.000
_cell.angle_alpha   90.00
_cell.angle_beta   90.00
_cell.angle_gamma   90.00
#
_symmetry.space_group_name_H-M   'P 1'
#
loop_
_entity.id
_entity.type
_entity.pdbx_description
1 polymer ?
#
loop_
_entity_poly.entity_id
_entity_poly.type
_entity_poly.pdbx_seq_one_letter_code
_entity_poly.pdbx_strand_id
1 'polypeptide(L)'
;MLIFVLRIIMATVQVRIDDEENKDLDELAKKLEITKSELLRKIIKRGKKGLLFDVYFEKLTKKEISVSRAAIEADLSIPEFMEMARKRGYTYFQYEPEELDRDLDALEE
;
A
#
# COMPACT_ATOMS: atom_id res chain seq x y z
N MET A 1 10.97 28.64 14.22
CA MET A 1 11.52 27.86 13.06
C MET A 1 11.79 26.43 13.45
N LEU A 2 12.70 26.20 14.37
CA LEU A 2 12.96 24.84 14.86
C LEU A 2 11.72 24.20 15.47
N ILE A 3 10.81 24.98 15.98
CA ILE A 3 9.58 24.50 16.57
C ILE A 3 8.72 23.76 15.56
N PHE A 4 8.77 24.16 14.29
CA PHE A 4 8.00 23.46 13.24
C PHE A 4 8.54 22.06 12.98
N VAL A 5 9.85 21.92 13.02
CA VAL A 5 10.48 20.61 12.86
C VAL A 5 10.08 19.69 14.00
N LEU A 6 9.99 20.25 15.21
CA LEU A 6 9.59 19.50 16.39
C LEU A 6 8.12 19.08 16.35
N ARG A 7 7.31 19.70 15.49
CA ARG A 7 5.91 19.32 15.32
C ARG A 7 5.75 18.06 14.50
N ILE A 8 6.78 17.67 13.79
CA ILE A 8 6.78 16.36 13.14
C ILE A 8 6.89 15.36 14.26
N ILE A 9 5.74 14.83 14.65
CA ILE A 9 5.69 13.86 15.74
C ILE A 9 6.24 12.55 15.21
N MET A 10 7.31 12.10 15.84
CA MET A 10 7.92 10.83 15.51
C MET A 10 7.62 9.84 16.63
N ALA A 11 7.17 8.67 16.25
CA ALA A 11 6.94 7.59 17.19
C ALA A 11 8.02 6.54 17.02
N THR A 12 8.36 5.89 18.12
CA THR A 12 9.28 4.76 18.09
C THR A 12 8.47 3.48 18.24
N VAL A 13 8.66 2.55 17.33
CA VAL A 13 7.98 1.26 17.35
C VAL A 13 9.02 0.16 17.55
N GLN A 14 8.79 -0.71 18.52
CA GLN A 14 9.66 -1.84 18.77
C GLN A 14 9.02 -3.11 18.29
N VAL A 15 9.77 -3.89 17.51
CA VAL A 15 9.31 -5.15 16.97
C VAL A 15 10.40 -6.19 17.19
N ARG A 16 10.01 -7.38 17.63
CA ARG A 16 10.93 -8.50 17.76
C ARG A 16 10.91 -9.31 16.49
N ILE A 17 12.09 -9.58 15.95
CA ILE A 17 12.25 -10.43 14.77
C ILE A 17 13.29 -11.49 15.12
N ASP A 18 13.27 -12.62 14.42
CA ASP A 18 14.27 -13.65 14.67
C ASP A 18 15.63 -13.24 14.12
N ASP A 19 16.68 -13.96 14.53
CA ASP A 19 18.05 -13.63 14.15
C ASP A 19 18.29 -13.77 12.66
N GLU A 20 17.65 -14.72 12.02
CA GLU A 20 17.78 -14.94 10.58
C GLU A 20 17.20 -13.76 9.81
N GLU A 21 16.03 -13.33 10.17
CA GLU A 21 15.38 -12.15 9.58
C GLU A 21 16.24 -10.91 9.78
N ASN A 22 16.81 -10.76 10.98
CA ASN A 22 17.67 -9.63 11.28
C ASN A 22 18.93 -9.61 10.39
N LYS A 23 19.52 -10.78 10.15
CA LYS A 23 20.69 -10.89 9.26
C LYS A 23 20.31 -10.51 7.82
N ASP A 24 19.15 -10.97 7.35
CA ASP A 24 18.68 -10.66 6.01
C ASP A 24 18.52 -9.15 5.83
N LEU A 25 17.97 -8.48 6.84
CA LEU A 25 17.82 -7.03 6.82
C LEU A 25 19.16 -6.31 6.78
N ASP A 26 20.13 -6.77 7.57
CA ASP A 26 21.48 -6.19 7.58
C ASP A 26 22.13 -6.33 6.21
N GLU A 27 22.02 -7.50 5.60
CA GLU A 27 22.58 -7.74 4.28
C GLU A 27 21.93 -6.89 3.20
N LEU A 28 20.63 -6.75 3.27
CA LEU A 28 19.91 -5.93 2.31
C LEU A 28 20.27 -4.44 2.45
N ALA A 29 20.41 -3.96 3.67
CA ALA A 29 20.81 -2.58 3.91
C ALA A 29 22.19 -2.32 3.31
N LYS A 30 23.11 -3.27 3.44
CA LYS A 30 24.44 -3.15 2.83
C LYS A 30 24.37 -3.11 1.32
N LYS A 31 23.55 -3.98 0.72
CA LYS A 31 23.38 -4.01 -0.74
C LYS A 31 22.83 -2.70 -1.28
N LEU A 32 21.94 -2.07 -0.53
CA LEU A 32 21.32 -0.82 -0.93
C LEU A 32 22.14 0.40 -0.50
N GLU A 33 23.22 0.19 0.26
CA GLU A 33 24.07 1.25 0.78
C GLU A 33 23.30 2.29 1.60
N ILE A 34 22.39 1.80 2.43
CA ILE A 34 21.59 2.63 3.32
C ILE A 34 21.68 2.09 4.75
N THR A 35 21.27 2.91 5.70
CA THR A 35 21.21 2.46 7.08
C THR A 35 20.07 1.48 7.28
N LYS A 36 20.16 0.68 8.33
CA LYS A 36 19.10 -0.25 8.68
C LYS A 36 17.78 0.48 8.97
N SER A 37 17.86 1.64 9.63
CA SER A 37 16.68 2.46 9.90
C SER A 37 16.01 2.94 8.62
N GLU A 38 16.79 3.39 7.65
CA GLU A 38 16.25 3.80 6.35
C GLU A 38 15.60 2.63 5.63
N LEU A 39 16.24 1.46 5.68
CA LEU A 39 15.68 0.25 5.10
C LEU A 39 14.33 -0.09 5.72
N LEU A 40 14.25 -0.07 7.04
CA LEU A 40 13.02 -0.38 7.74
C LEU A 40 11.89 0.59 7.39
N ARG A 41 12.20 1.88 7.25
CA ARG A 41 11.20 2.86 6.81
C ARG A 41 10.69 2.58 5.41
N LYS A 42 11.58 2.16 4.51
CA LYS A 42 11.20 1.79 3.14
C LYS A 42 10.29 0.57 3.14
N ILE A 43 10.64 -0.43 3.93
CA ILE A 43 9.85 -1.66 4.05
C ILE A 43 8.46 -1.34 4.60
N ILE A 44 8.39 -0.51 5.64
CA ILE A 44 7.12 -0.11 6.24
C ILE A 44 6.24 0.59 5.22
N LYS A 45 6.78 1.53 4.46
CA LYS A 45 6.02 2.25 3.44
C LYS A 45 5.47 1.33 2.37
N ARG A 46 6.32 0.44 1.85
CA ARG A 46 5.92 -0.49 0.80
C ARG A 46 4.94 -1.53 1.32
N GLY A 47 5.22 -2.07 2.50
CA GLY A 47 4.34 -3.06 3.12
C GLY A 47 2.97 -2.50 3.45
N LYS A 48 2.92 -1.27 3.96
CA LYS A 48 1.67 -0.60 4.28
C LYS A 48 0.79 -0.46 3.04
N LYS A 49 1.39 -0.07 1.90
CA LYS A 49 0.67 0.06 0.64
C LYS A 49 0.00 -1.25 0.23
N GLY A 50 0.76 -2.34 0.32
CA GLY A 50 0.24 -3.67 -0.01
C GLY A 50 -0.86 -4.11 0.94
N LEU A 51 -0.68 -3.87 2.22
CA LEU A 51 -1.68 -4.26 3.22
C LEU A 51 -2.96 -3.44 3.11
N LEU A 52 -2.86 -2.15 2.81
CA LEU A 52 -4.03 -1.33 2.55
C LEU A 52 -4.78 -1.83 1.31
N PHE A 53 -4.03 -2.17 0.26
CA PHE A 53 -4.62 -2.77 -0.92
C PHE A 53 -5.39 -4.04 -0.55
N ASP A 54 -4.79 -4.93 0.25
CA ASP A 54 -5.41 -6.19 0.66
C ASP A 54 -6.78 -5.96 1.32
N VAL A 55 -6.86 -4.99 2.22
CA VAL A 55 -8.11 -4.68 2.93
C VAL A 55 -9.21 -4.27 1.96
N TYR A 56 -8.90 -3.33 1.07
CA TYR A 56 -9.91 -2.79 0.17
C TYR A 56 -10.18 -3.66 -1.04
N PHE A 57 -9.21 -4.46 -1.44
CA PHE A 57 -9.42 -5.49 -2.46
C PHE A 57 -10.42 -6.53 -1.97
N GLU A 58 -10.31 -6.96 -0.73
CA GLU A 58 -11.27 -7.89 -0.15
C GLU A 58 -12.69 -7.31 -0.16
N LYS A 59 -12.82 -6.03 0.24
CA LYS A 59 -14.12 -5.36 0.22
C LYS A 59 -14.68 -5.25 -1.19
N LEU A 60 -13.82 -5.00 -2.18
CA LEU A 60 -14.23 -4.94 -3.57
C LEU A 60 -14.74 -6.29 -4.05
N THR A 61 -14.03 -7.38 -3.76
CA THR A 61 -14.44 -8.72 -4.19
C THR A 61 -15.76 -9.14 -3.57
N LYS A 62 -16.06 -8.65 -2.38
CA LYS A 62 -17.34 -8.88 -1.70
C LYS A 62 -18.43 -7.91 -2.16
N LYS A 63 -18.09 -7.04 -3.10
CA LYS A 63 -19.01 -6.02 -3.65
C LYS A 63 -19.52 -5.04 -2.59
N GLU A 64 -18.74 -4.84 -1.54
CA GLU A 64 -19.09 -3.87 -0.50
C GLU A 64 -18.79 -2.44 -0.90
N ILE A 65 -17.80 -2.24 -1.77
CA ILE A 65 -17.41 -0.91 -2.27
C ILE A 65 -17.11 -0.97 -3.76
N SER A 66 -17.10 0.19 -4.39
CA SER A 66 -16.74 0.32 -5.81
C SER A 66 -15.22 0.30 -5.99
N VAL A 67 -14.78 0.12 -7.22
CA VAL A 67 -13.36 0.19 -7.58
C VAL A 67 -12.79 1.57 -7.26
N SER A 68 -13.52 2.63 -7.58
CA SER A 68 -13.05 3.98 -7.31
C SER A 68 -12.88 4.24 -5.82
N ARG A 69 -13.82 3.78 -5.02
CA ARG A 69 -13.71 3.94 -3.56
C ARG A 69 -12.56 3.12 -2.99
N ALA A 70 -12.40 1.89 -3.46
CA ALA A 70 -11.32 1.03 -3.02
C ALA A 70 -9.96 1.68 -3.31
N ALA A 71 -9.78 2.22 -4.49
CA ALA A 71 -8.54 2.90 -4.87
C ALA A 71 -8.27 4.11 -3.99
N ILE A 72 -9.29 4.96 -3.78
CA ILE A 72 -9.16 6.15 -2.94
C ILE A 72 -8.75 5.76 -1.51
N GLU A 73 -9.44 4.81 -0.93
CA GLU A 73 -9.17 4.40 0.45
C GLU A 73 -7.80 3.70 0.59
N ALA A 74 -7.34 3.04 -0.45
CA ALA A 74 -6.02 2.40 -0.47
C ALA A 74 -4.90 3.39 -0.83
N ASP A 75 -5.22 4.64 -1.10
CA ASP A 75 -4.27 5.68 -1.51
C ASP A 75 -3.56 5.30 -2.81
N LEU A 76 -4.33 4.79 -3.77
CA LEU A 76 -3.85 4.39 -5.08
C LEU A 76 -4.71 5.04 -6.17
N SER A 77 -4.13 5.20 -7.35
CA SER A 77 -4.94 5.54 -8.53
C SER A 77 -5.71 4.29 -8.97
N ILE A 78 -6.77 4.46 -9.76
CA ILE A 78 -7.50 3.31 -10.29
C ILE A 78 -6.60 2.40 -11.11
N PRO A 79 -5.77 2.92 -12.04
CA PRO A 79 -4.86 2.05 -12.78
C PRO A 79 -3.90 1.27 -11.88
N GLU A 80 -3.35 1.90 -10.84
CA GLU A 80 -2.47 1.22 -9.90
C GLU A 80 -3.21 0.12 -9.15
N PHE A 81 -4.43 0.43 -8.68
CA PHE A 81 -5.25 -0.53 -7.97
C PHE A 81 -5.57 -1.74 -8.85
N MET A 82 -5.99 -1.48 -10.08
CA MET A 82 -6.34 -2.54 -11.02
C MET A 82 -5.14 -3.40 -11.40
N GLU A 83 -3.95 -2.79 -11.54
CA GLU A 83 -2.74 -3.55 -11.81
C GLU A 83 -2.40 -4.49 -10.66
N MET A 84 -2.53 -4.02 -9.43
CA MET A 84 -2.29 -4.87 -8.26
C MET A 84 -3.32 -5.98 -8.16
N ALA A 85 -4.59 -5.68 -8.49
CA ALA A 85 -5.65 -6.68 -8.51
C ALA A 85 -5.39 -7.74 -9.56
N ARG A 86 -4.94 -7.33 -10.74
CA ARG A 86 -4.60 -8.25 -11.83
C ARG A 86 -3.52 -9.23 -11.40
N LYS A 87 -2.52 -8.76 -10.70
CA LYS A 87 -1.44 -9.62 -10.18
C LYS A 87 -1.94 -10.66 -9.21
N ARG A 88 -3.09 -10.41 -8.58
CA ARG A 88 -3.73 -11.36 -7.67
C ARG A 88 -4.74 -12.26 -8.35
N GLY A 89 -4.80 -12.21 -9.69
CA GLY A 89 -5.71 -13.02 -10.47
C GLY A 89 -7.09 -12.43 -10.64
N TYR A 90 -7.32 -11.22 -10.13
CA TYR A 90 -8.58 -10.52 -10.35
C TYR A 90 -8.61 -10.01 -11.79
N THR A 91 -9.69 -10.29 -12.51
CA THR A 91 -9.84 -9.88 -13.89
C THR A 91 -11.08 -9.00 -14.06
N TYR A 92 -11.13 -8.29 -15.18
CA TYR A 92 -12.29 -7.47 -15.54
C TYR A 92 -13.57 -8.29 -15.69
N PHE A 93 -13.46 -9.61 -15.86
CA PHE A 93 -14.61 -10.48 -15.95
C PHE A 93 -15.39 -10.55 -14.64
N GLN A 94 -14.76 -10.24 -13.54
CA GLN A 94 -15.39 -10.23 -12.22
C GLN A 94 -16.00 -8.87 -11.88
N TYR A 95 -15.78 -7.89 -12.75
CA TYR A 95 -16.26 -6.53 -12.58
C TYR A 95 -16.97 -6.09 -13.85
N GLU A 96 -18.25 -5.75 -13.73
CA GLU A 96 -19.04 -5.38 -14.89
C GLU A 96 -18.56 -4.07 -15.50
N PRO A 97 -18.41 -4.00 -16.85
CA PRO A 97 -17.94 -2.78 -17.51
C PRO A 97 -18.75 -1.54 -17.17
N GLU A 98 -20.04 -1.69 -17.00
CA GLU A 98 -20.94 -0.58 -16.66
C GLU A 98 -20.60 0.00 -15.29
N GLU A 99 -20.26 -0.86 -14.32
CA GLU A 99 -19.86 -0.43 -12.99
C GLU A 99 -18.53 0.33 -13.04
N LEU A 100 -17.60 -0.17 -13.86
CA LEU A 100 -16.31 0.48 -14.02
C LEU A 100 -16.45 1.87 -14.63
N ASP A 101 -17.27 1.99 -15.68
CA ASP A 101 -17.51 3.26 -16.35
C ASP A 101 -18.11 4.29 -15.40
N ARG A 102 -19.07 3.87 -14.58
CA ARG A 102 -19.67 4.75 -13.58
C ARG A 102 -18.67 5.19 -12.52
N ASP A 103 -17.80 4.28 -12.09
CA ASP A 103 -16.77 4.60 -11.11
C ASP A 103 -15.75 5.59 -11.66
N LEU A 104 -15.37 5.42 -12.92
CA LEU A 104 -14.45 6.34 -13.57
C LEU A 104 -15.08 7.72 -13.74
N ASP A 105 -16.35 7.77 -14.13
CA ASP A 105 -17.10 9.02 -14.24
C ASP A 105 -17.18 9.74 -12.90
N ALA A 106 -17.43 9.00 -11.83
CA ALA A 106 -17.51 9.55 -10.49
C ALA A 106 -16.19 10.19 -10.06
N LEU A 107 -15.07 9.65 -10.49
CA LEU A 107 -13.75 10.20 -10.18
C LEU A 107 -13.45 11.47 -10.95
N GLU A 108 -14.01 11.63 -12.14
CA GLU A 108 -13.80 12.82 -12.96
C GLU A 108 -14.59 14.03 -12.44
N GLU A 109 -15.63 13.77 -11.65
CA GLU A 109 -16.40 14.85 -11.03
C GLU A 109 -15.67 15.45 -9.82
#